data_0b7f9a35b04edd801519af7950de1971
#
_entry.id   0b7f9a35b04edd801519af7950de1971
#
_cell.length_a   1.000
_cell.length_b   1.000
_cell.length_c   1.000
_cell.angle_alpha   90.00
_cell.angle_beta   90.00
_cell.angle_gamma   90.00
#
_symmetry.space_group_name_H-M   'P 1'
#
loop_
_entity.id
_entity.type
_entity.pdbx_description
1 polymer ?
#
loop_
_entity_poly.entity_id
_entity_poly.type
_entity_poly.pdbx_seq_one_letter_code
_entity_poly.pdbx_strand_id
1 'polypeptide(L)'
;CCDYVMANPPFNVDKVKSESAQSAGRLPFGLPGVNKAKEIGNANYLWVSYFYSYLNEHGRAGFVMASSATDSQGKDKDIREKLIQTGHVDVMMSVGNNFFYTKSLPCSLWFLDKGKPEHLLDTVLFIDARNYYTVVDRTQNEWSDWQLKNLNAIVWLYRGEADKYKALLAEYHAELADDHPFAEIQAALEQNVQAKREEAKAAVEVAPRKERKATQETFDKELEALNEKLTVAKEAVWLTEKFGEGVYQDIPGLCKVASRD
;
A
#
# COMPACT_ATOMS: atom_id res chain seq x y z
N CYS A 1 22.08 3.16 15.89
CA CYS A 1 21.68 2.54 14.62
C CYS A 1 20.57 1.54 14.88
N CYS A 2 19.57 1.52 14.00
CA CYS A 2 18.36 0.71 14.13
C CYS A 2 18.26 -0.26 12.96
N ASP A 3 17.69 -1.44 13.22
CA ASP A 3 17.35 -2.42 12.16
C ASP A 3 16.12 -1.95 11.39
N TYR A 4 15.16 -1.31 12.09
CA TYR A 4 13.92 -0.81 11.50
C TYR A 4 13.60 0.61 11.98
N VAL A 5 13.13 1.42 11.05
CA VAL A 5 12.53 2.74 11.32
C VAL A 5 11.15 2.77 10.70
N MET A 6 10.12 3.05 11.49
CA MET A 6 8.75 3.31 11.02
C MET A 6 8.31 4.68 11.53
N ALA A 7 7.82 5.53 10.62
CA ALA A 7 7.47 6.89 10.99
C ALA A 7 6.29 7.45 10.18
N ASN A 8 5.53 8.31 10.85
CA ASN A 8 4.55 9.19 10.24
C ASN A 8 4.84 10.61 10.72
N PRO A 9 5.80 11.31 10.08
CA PRO A 9 6.22 12.64 10.51
C PRO A 9 5.16 13.69 10.17
N PRO A 10 5.16 14.84 10.85
CA PRO A 10 4.31 15.95 10.45
C PRO A 10 4.76 16.49 9.09
N PHE A 11 3.79 16.68 8.16
CA PHE A 11 4.06 17.15 6.80
C PHE A 11 4.24 18.66 6.73
N ASN A 12 5.15 19.09 5.85
CA ASN A 12 5.33 20.49 5.49
C ASN A 12 5.58 21.43 6.68
N VAL A 13 6.27 20.96 7.70
CA VAL A 13 6.67 21.81 8.84
C VAL A 13 7.68 22.84 8.35
N ASP A 14 7.44 24.11 8.67
CA ASP A 14 8.31 25.23 8.36
C ASP A 14 9.05 25.78 9.61
N LYS A 15 9.93 26.74 9.39
CA LYS A 15 10.64 27.49 10.45
C LYS A 15 11.48 26.64 11.41
N VAL A 16 11.98 25.50 10.94
CA VAL A 16 12.94 24.72 11.70
C VAL A 16 14.32 25.41 11.65
N LYS A 17 14.91 25.68 12.79
CA LYS A 17 16.22 26.34 12.87
C LYS A 17 17.31 25.45 12.23
N SER A 18 17.97 25.96 11.20
CA SER A 18 19.00 25.21 10.47
C SER A 18 20.20 24.82 11.34
N GLU A 19 20.57 25.68 12.31
CA GLU A 19 21.63 25.40 13.26
C GLU A 19 21.33 24.18 14.13
N SER A 20 20.09 24.05 14.63
CA SER A 20 19.68 22.89 15.41
C SER A 20 19.70 21.60 14.56
N ALA A 21 19.29 21.67 13.31
CA ALA A 21 19.34 20.53 12.40
C ALA A 21 20.79 20.12 12.09
N GLN A 22 21.69 21.08 11.88
CA GLN A 22 23.12 20.81 11.63
C GLN A 22 23.80 20.22 12.87
N SER A 23 23.54 20.77 14.07
CA SER A 23 24.14 20.28 15.31
C SER A 23 23.71 18.85 15.66
N ALA A 24 22.54 18.40 15.19
CA ALA A 24 22.09 17.02 15.33
C ALA A 24 22.96 16.00 14.57
N GLY A 25 23.75 16.45 13.57
CA GLY A 25 24.74 15.64 12.85
C GLY A 25 24.17 14.49 12.01
N ARG A 26 22.88 14.57 11.64
CA ARG A 26 22.14 13.48 10.94
C ARG A 26 21.66 13.88 9.55
N LEU A 27 22.54 14.56 8.82
CA LEU A 27 22.25 15.09 7.47
C LEU A 27 23.19 14.49 6.43
N PRO A 28 23.09 13.17 6.13
CA PRO A 28 24.02 12.50 5.22
C PRO A 28 23.98 13.07 3.80
N PHE A 29 22.87 13.70 3.41
CA PHE A 29 22.67 14.25 2.07
C PHE A 29 22.77 15.78 2.03
N GLY A 30 23.00 16.43 3.16
CA GLY A 30 23.08 17.87 3.30
C GLY A 30 21.82 18.51 3.90
N LEU A 31 21.86 19.83 4.02
CA LEU A 31 20.78 20.60 4.62
C LEU A 31 19.70 20.91 3.58
N PRO A 32 18.41 20.76 3.91
CA PRO A 32 17.31 21.26 3.09
C PRO A 32 17.40 22.78 2.86
N GLY A 33 16.58 23.32 1.96
CA GLY A 33 16.55 24.72 1.64
C GLY A 33 16.33 25.62 2.86
N VAL A 34 17.18 26.63 3.03
CA VAL A 34 17.18 27.57 4.16
C VAL A 34 16.82 28.96 3.66
N ASN A 35 15.94 29.65 4.37
CA ASN A 35 15.55 31.03 4.11
C ASN A 35 16.58 32.06 4.66
N LYS A 36 16.34 33.36 4.43
CA LYS A 36 17.21 34.43 4.92
C LYS A 36 17.30 34.50 6.47
N ALA A 37 16.30 33.97 7.15
CA ALA A 37 16.27 33.90 8.63
C ALA A 37 17.01 32.67 9.19
N LYS A 38 17.74 31.92 8.33
CA LYS A 38 18.41 30.67 8.68
C LYS A 38 17.46 29.57 9.17
N GLU A 39 16.24 29.55 8.63
CA GLU A 39 15.23 28.56 8.92
C GLU A 39 14.99 27.66 7.69
N ILE A 40 14.78 26.37 7.94
CA ILE A 40 14.39 25.41 6.92
C ILE A 40 12.93 25.69 6.56
N GLY A 41 12.66 25.94 5.28
CA GLY A 41 11.33 26.30 4.79
C GLY A 41 10.36 25.12 4.71
N ASN A 42 10.87 23.89 4.61
CA ASN A 42 10.09 22.66 4.62
C ASN A 42 10.93 21.51 5.16
N ALA A 43 10.46 20.86 6.24
CA ALA A 43 11.20 19.83 6.94
C ALA A 43 11.02 18.41 6.36
N ASN A 44 10.29 18.21 5.26
CA ASN A 44 10.04 16.87 4.71
C ASN A 44 11.36 16.12 4.46
N TYR A 45 12.33 16.74 3.82
CA TYR A 45 13.63 16.11 3.54
C TYR A 45 14.58 16.09 4.75
N LEU A 46 14.30 16.86 5.79
CA LEU A 46 14.94 16.70 7.08
C LEU A 46 14.55 15.36 7.72
N TRP A 47 13.25 15.04 7.70
CA TRP A 47 12.74 13.76 8.20
C TRP A 47 13.32 12.59 7.40
N VAL A 48 13.31 12.65 6.09
CA VAL A 48 13.90 11.61 5.21
C VAL A 48 15.37 11.36 5.57
N SER A 49 16.16 12.42 5.73
CA SER A 49 17.59 12.33 6.10
C SER A 49 17.77 11.69 7.48
N TYR A 50 16.94 12.06 8.45
CA TYR A 50 16.99 11.47 9.79
C TYR A 50 16.66 9.99 9.78
N PHE A 51 15.58 9.58 9.14
CA PHE A 51 15.19 8.16 9.06
C PHE A 51 16.28 7.32 8.42
N TYR A 52 16.85 7.79 7.32
CA TYR A 52 17.98 7.13 6.69
C TYR A 52 19.21 7.04 7.62
N SER A 53 19.53 8.12 8.33
CA SER A 53 20.70 8.19 9.23
C SER A 53 20.60 7.27 10.45
N TYR A 54 19.38 6.91 10.87
CA TYR A 54 19.17 5.98 11.99
C TYR A 54 19.40 4.53 11.61
N LEU A 55 19.36 4.17 10.33
CA LEU A 55 19.50 2.78 9.88
C LEU A 55 20.94 2.29 10.01
N ASN A 56 21.10 1.06 10.48
CA ASN A 56 22.35 0.32 10.35
C ASN A 56 22.59 -0.12 8.88
N GLU A 57 23.67 -0.86 8.62
CA GLU A 57 24.09 -1.25 7.27
C GLU A 57 23.10 -2.18 6.54
N HIS A 58 22.21 -2.85 7.26
CA HIS A 58 21.17 -3.72 6.71
C HIS A 58 19.75 -3.25 7.09
N GLY A 59 19.65 -2.05 7.66
CA GLY A 59 18.40 -1.54 8.19
C GLY A 59 17.41 -1.14 7.11
N ARG A 60 16.12 -1.21 7.46
CA ARG A 60 14.99 -0.85 6.61
C ARG A 60 14.17 0.26 7.23
N ALA A 61 13.71 1.19 6.41
CA ALA A 61 12.77 2.23 6.82
C ALA A 61 11.49 2.16 6.01
N GLY A 62 10.36 2.40 6.67
CA GLY A 62 9.07 2.63 6.04
C GLY A 62 8.42 3.86 6.67
N PHE A 63 8.09 4.87 5.87
CA PHE A 63 7.49 6.10 6.40
C PHE A 63 6.54 6.76 5.41
N VAL A 64 5.65 7.56 5.97
CA VAL A 64 4.63 8.30 5.22
C VAL A 64 5.16 9.69 4.91
N MET A 65 4.95 10.16 3.67
CA MET A 65 5.29 11.51 3.24
C MET A 65 4.14 12.14 2.47
N ALA A 66 4.06 13.47 2.51
CA ALA A 66 3.17 14.21 1.63
C ALA A 66 3.51 13.90 0.16
N SER A 67 2.51 13.77 -0.71
CA SER A 67 2.75 13.53 -2.15
C SER A 67 3.63 14.58 -2.78
N SER A 68 3.56 15.84 -2.33
CA SER A 68 4.41 16.95 -2.79
C SER A 68 5.91 16.74 -2.54
N ALA A 69 6.30 15.85 -1.65
CA ALA A 69 7.71 15.54 -1.41
C ALA A 69 8.40 14.91 -2.63
N THR A 70 7.66 14.22 -3.49
CA THR A 70 8.21 13.61 -4.72
C THR A 70 8.54 14.63 -5.81
N ASP A 71 7.92 15.81 -5.77
CA ASP A 71 8.07 16.87 -6.78
C ASP A 71 8.88 18.09 -6.29
N SER A 72 9.38 18.06 -5.06
CA SER A 72 10.18 19.15 -4.47
C SER A 72 11.39 19.49 -5.33
N GLN A 73 11.66 20.79 -5.49
CA GLN A 73 12.75 21.33 -6.30
C GLN A 73 13.88 21.91 -5.41
N GLY A 74 14.93 22.42 -6.06
CA GLY A 74 16.06 23.04 -5.35
C GLY A 74 16.82 22.07 -4.46
N LYS A 75 17.16 22.49 -3.25
CA LYS A 75 17.95 21.67 -2.30
C LYS A 75 17.28 20.34 -1.94
N ASP A 76 15.98 20.29 -1.91
CA ASP A 76 15.24 19.04 -1.63
C ASP A 76 15.40 18.05 -2.79
N LYS A 77 15.43 18.54 -4.05
CA LYS A 77 15.78 17.73 -5.21
C LYS A 77 17.21 17.18 -5.10
N ASP A 78 18.18 18.02 -4.70
CA ASP A 78 19.58 17.58 -4.55
C ASP A 78 19.69 16.46 -3.49
N ILE A 79 18.95 16.56 -2.39
CA ILE A 79 18.91 15.52 -1.34
C ILE A 79 18.30 14.24 -1.88
N ARG A 80 17.18 14.35 -2.61
CA ARG A 80 16.50 13.20 -3.21
C ARG A 80 17.41 12.48 -4.22
N GLU A 81 18.12 13.22 -5.05
CA GLU A 81 19.08 12.68 -6.00
C GLU A 81 20.19 11.89 -5.28
N LYS A 82 20.81 12.47 -4.24
CA LYS A 82 21.82 11.78 -3.45
C LYS A 82 21.28 10.52 -2.76
N LEU A 83 20.05 10.56 -2.25
CA LEU A 83 19.39 9.38 -1.68
C LEU A 83 19.21 8.29 -2.74
N ILE A 84 18.72 8.63 -3.93
CA ILE A 84 18.55 7.68 -5.03
C ILE A 84 19.91 7.07 -5.43
N GLN A 85 20.96 7.89 -5.50
CA GLN A 85 22.32 7.45 -5.84
C GLN A 85 22.91 6.43 -4.85
N THR A 86 22.40 6.35 -3.61
CA THR A 86 22.81 5.30 -2.67
C THR A 86 22.41 3.89 -3.13
N GLY A 87 21.38 3.77 -3.98
CA GLY A 87 20.76 2.49 -4.33
C GLY A 87 19.81 1.93 -3.26
N HIS A 88 19.61 2.64 -2.16
CA HIS A 88 18.84 2.14 -1.00
C HIS A 88 17.34 2.49 -1.04
N VAL A 89 16.87 3.23 -2.03
CA VAL A 89 15.42 3.39 -2.27
C VAL A 89 14.91 2.08 -2.85
N ASP A 90 13.96 1.45 -2.18
CA ASP A 90 13.47 0.12 -2.55
C ASP A 90 12.08 0.20 -3.21
N VAL A 91 11.10 0.74 -2.50
CA VAL A 91 9.72 0.86 -2.99
C VAL A 91 9.18 2.26 -2.72
N MET A 92 8.48 2.79 -3.70
CA MET A 92 7.70 4.03 -3.60
C MET A 92 6.25 3.73 -3.93
N MET A 93 5.34 3.97 -2.98
CA MET A 93 3.92 3.69 -3.16
C MET A 93 3.09 4.97 -3.05
N SER A 94 2.29 5.25 -4.08
CA SER A 94 1.33 6.36 -4.05
C SER A 94 0.02 5.89 -3.45
N VAL A 95 -0.50 6.65 -2.49
CA VAL A 95 -1.74 6.37 -1.76
C VAL A 95 -2.76 7.48 -2.04
N GLY A 96 -4.01 7.09 -2.25
CA GLY A 96 -5.10 8.01 -2.53
C GLY A 96 -5.52 8.85 -1.32
N ASN A 97 -6.57 9.64 -1.53
CA ASN A 97 -7.17 10.46 -0.46
C ASN A 97 -7.89 9.59 0.59
N ASN A 98 -8.23 10.21 1.70
CA ASN A 98 -9.08 9.64 2.75
C ASN A 98 -8.54 8.38 3.46
N PHE A 99 -7.22 8.21 3.50
CA PHE A 99 -6.57 7.20 4.35
C PHE A 99 -6.26 7.70 5.78
N PHE A 100 -6.50 8.99 6.05
CA PHE A 100 -6.34 9.59 7.38
C PHE A 100 -7.69 10.05 7.94
N TYR A 101 -7.95 9.77 9.20
CA TYR A 101 -9.20 10.17 9.88
C TYR A 101 -9.47 11.68 9.88
N THR A 102 -8.40 12.50 9.87
CA THR A 102 -8.52 13.94 10.07
C THR A 102 -8.21 14.78 8.84
N LYS A 103 -7.70 14.19 7.76
CA LYS A 103 -7.27 14.93 6.57
C LYS A 103 -7.46 14.10 5.30
N SER A 104 -8.08 14.72 4.30
CA SER A 104 -8.19 14.16 2.94
C SER A 104 -7.00 14.59 2.09
N LEU A 105 -5.80 14.10 2.42
CA LEU A 105 -4.59 14.39 1.66
C LEU A 105 -4.03 13.12 1.04
N PRO A 106 -3.64 13.15 -0.24
CA PRO A 106 -2.88 12.06 -0.82
C PRO A 106 -1.49 12.01 -0.19
N CYS A 107 -0.98 10.83 -0.01
CA CYS A 107 0.36 10.61 0.53
C CYS A 107 1.14 9.59 -0.28
N SER A 108 2.40 9.46 0.03
CA SER A 108 3.27 8.40 -0.48
C SER A 108 3.92 7.65 0.66
N LEU A 109 4.10 6.36 0.48
CA LEU A 109 4.87 5.51 1.36
C LEU A 109 6.25 5.31 0.74
N TRP A 110 7.27 5.60 1.53
CA TRP A 110 8.67 5.48 1.14
C TRP A 110 9.28 4.32 1.89
N PHE A 111 9.91 3.40 1.16
CA PHE A 111 10.61 2.26 1.74
C PHE A 111 12.07 2.30 1.32
N LEU A 112 12.95 2.32 2.34
CA LEU A 112 14.39 2.29 2.17
C LEU A 112 14.92 0.94 2.69
N ASP A 113 15.90 0.39 2.00
CA ASP A 113 16.57 -0.86 2.39
C ASP A 113 18.07 -0.72 2.14
N LYS A 114 18.89 -0.61 3.21
CA LYS A 114 20.34 -0.57 3.12
C LYS A 114 20.95 -1.96 2.85
N GLY A 115 20.21 -3.03 3.15
CA GLY A 115 20.56 -4.40 2.84
C GLY A 115 20.06 -4.90 1.49
N LYS A 116 19.71 -4.00 0.58
CA LYS A 116 19.19 -4.33 -0.74
C LYS A 116 20.17 -5.19 -1.54
N PRO A 117 19.72 -6.29 -2.18
CA PRO A 117 20.58 -7.14 -3.00
C PRO A 117 21.23 -6.37 -4.15
N GLU A 118 22.46 -6.73 -4.51
CA GLU A 118 23.25 -6.04 -5.53
C GLU A 118 22.50 -5.89 -6.86
N HIS A 119 21.81 -6.94 -7.31
CA HIS A 119 21.06 -6.92 -8.58
C HIS A 119 19.82 -5.99 -8.56
N LEU A 120 19.40 -5.49 -7.40
CA LEU A 120 18.29 -4.54 -7.25
C LEU A 120 18.75 -3.11 -6.92
N LEU A 121 20.05 -2.88 -6.66
CA LEU A 121 20.55 -1.56 -6.24
C LEU A 121 20.23 -0.43 -7.22
N ASP A 122 20.20 -0.73 -8.51
CA ASP A 122 19.93 0.25 -9.57
C ASP A 122 18.44 0.39 -9.90
N THR A 123 17.59 -0.28 -9.18
CA THR A 123 16.15 -0.29 -9.46
C THR A 123 15.32 0.21 -8.28
N VAL A 124 14.18 0.79 -8.58
CA VAL A 124 13.15 1.18 -7.61
C VAL A 124 11.80 0.66 -8.11
N LEU A 125 11.05 0.01 -7.24
CA LEU A 125 9.68 -0.37 -7.53
C LEU A 125 8.73 0.77 -7.20
N PHE A 126 7.95 1.22 -8.19
CA PHE A 126 6.85 2.15 -8.01
C PHE A 126 5.52 1.41 -8.02
N ILE A 127 4.67 1.68 -7.02
CA ILE A 127 3.31 1.14 -6.95
C ILE A 127 2.32 2.30 -6.87
N ASP A 128 1.33 2.29 -7.76
CA ASP A 128 0.21 3.23 -7.71
C ASP A 128 -1.02 2.56 -7.09
N ALA A 129 -1.18 2.75 -5.79
CA ALA A 129 -2.30 2.22 -5.03
C ALA A 129 -3.45 3.25 -4.85
N ARG A 130 -3.43 4.37 -5.59
CA ARG A 130 -4.42 5.45 -5.43
C ARG A 130 -5.85 5.03 -5.73
N ASN A 131 -6.01 4.00 -6.56
CA ASN A 131 -7.31 3.48 -6.98
C ASN A 131 -7.55 2.03 -6.49
N TYR A 132 -6.72 1.51 -5.60
CA TYR A 132 -6.82 0.16 -5.06
C TYR A 132 -7.01 0.21 -3.55
N TYR A 133 -8.26 0.18 -3.11
CA TYR A 133 -8.67 0.28 -1.71
C TYR A 133 -10.14 -0.13 -1.53
N THR A 134 -10.56 -0.23 -0.28
CA THR A 134 -11.96 -0.41 0.12
C THR A 134 -12.49 0.91 0.68
N VAL A 135 -13.67 1.33 0.23
CA VAL A 135 -14.37 2.49 0.78
C VAL A 135 -15.15 2.06 2.03
N VAL A 136 -14.75 2.57 3.19
CA VAL A 136 -15.45 2.32 4.45
C VAL A 136 -16.64 3.24 4.59
N ASP A 137 -16.43 4.54 4.34
CA ASP A 137 -17.48 5.56 4.32
C ASP A 137 -17.12 6.73 3.38
N ARG A 138 -17.87 7.83 3.43
CA ARG A 138 -17.65 9.00 2.57
C ARG A 138 -16.30 9.70 2.81
N THR A 139 -15.67 9.48 3.95
CA THR A 139 -14.49 10.19 4.43
C THR A 139 -13.31 9.27 4.67
N GLN A 140 -13.50 7.95 4.59
CA GLN A 140 -12.49 6.98 4.93
C GLN A 140 -12.39 5.86 3.91
N ASN A 141 -11.16 5.67 3.43
CA ASN A 141 -10.71 4.54 2.66
C ASN A 141 -9.71 3.72 3.48
N GLU A 142 -9.69 2.42 3.26
CA GLU A 142 -8.70 1.54 3.86
C GLU A 142 -8.30 0.41 2.90
N TRP A 143 -7.23 -0.27 3.20
CA TRP A 143 -6.93 -1.56 2.58
C TRP A 143 -7.47 -2.68 3.46
N SER A 144 -8.22 -3.60 2.87
CA SER A 144 -8.52 -4.87 3.51
C SER A 144 -7.24 -5.69 3.71
N ASP A 145 -7.28 -6.69 4.58
CA ASP A 145 -6.14 -7.59 4.78
C ASP A 145 -5.70 -8.26 3.47
N TRP A 146 -6.63 -8.66 2.63
CA TRP A 146 -6.34 -9.25 1.32
C TRP A 146 -5.72 -8.25 0.35
N GLN A 147 -6.16 -7.01 0.35
CA GLN A 147 -5.55 -5.94 -0.44
C GLN A 147 -4.13 -5.64 0.02
N LEU A 148 -3.87 -5.60 1.32
CA LEU A 148 -2.51 -5.47 1.86
C LEU A 148 -1.61 -6.64 1.47
N LYS A 149 -2.12 -7.87 1.54
CA LYS A 149 -1.39 -9.07 1.08
C LYS A 149 -1.07 -8.99 -0.41
N ASN A 150 -2.01 -8.53 -1.24
CA ASN A 150 -1.79 -8.35 -2.67
C ASN A 150 -0.73 -7.29 -2.98
N LEU A 151 -0.74 -6.15 -2.27
CA LEU A 151 0.31 -5.14 -2.41
C LEU A 151 1.69 -5.69 -1.98
N ASN A 152 1.75 -6.47 -0.90
CA ASN A 152 2.96 -7.17 -0.50
C ASN A 152 3.44 -8.19 -1.54
N ALA A 153 2.51 -8.88 -2.20
CA ALA A 153 2.83 -9.84 -3.25
C ALA A 153 3.57 -9.20 -4.43
N ILE A 154 3.20 -7.97 -4.82
CA ILE A 154 3.92 -7.21 -5.85
C ILE A 154 5.39 -6.99 -5.42
N VAL A 155 5.62 -6.61 -4.17
CA VAL A 155 6.96 -6.41 -3.61
C VAL A 155 7.75 -7.71 -3.56
N TRP A 156 7.14 -8.82 -3.14
CA TRP A 156 7.80 -10.13 -3.12
C TRP A 156 8.24 -10.57 -4.51
N LEU A 157 7.36 -10.41 -5.51
CA LEU A 157 7.69 -10.77 -6.88
C LEU A 157 8.82 -9.90 -7.44
N TYR A 158 8.82 -8.59 -7.17
CA TYR A 158 9.92 -7.70 -7.51
C TYR A 158 11.25 -8.14 -6.88
N ARG A 159 11.22 -8.64 -5.65
CA ARG A 159 12.41 -9.15 -4.94
C ARG A 159 12.81 -10.59 -5.32
N GLY A 160 12.05 -11.26 -6.18
CA GLY A 160 12.30 -12.65 -6.56
C GLY A 160 11.82 -13.68 -5.52
N GLU A 161 10.98 -13.26 -4.57
CA GLU A 161 10.45 -14.10 -3.49
C GLU A 161 9.15 -14.83 -3.93
N ALA A 162 9.18 -15.53 -5.06
CA ALA A 162 8.01 -16.18 -5.65
C ALA A 162 7.34 -17.23 -4.73
N ASP A 163 8.09 -17.82 -3.81
CA ASP A 163 7.52 -18.79 -2.85
C ASP A 163 6.52 -18.13 -1.91
N LYS A 164 6.72 -16.86 -1.51
CA LYS A 164 5.75 -16.10 -0.71
C LYS A 164 4.47 -15.82 -1.48
N TYR A 165 4.59 -15.52 -2.77
CA TYR A 165 3.43 -15.38 -3.64
C TYR A 165 2.61 -16.67 -3.73
N LYS A 166 3.27 -17.81 -3.95
CA LYS A 166 2.61 -19.13 -3.99
C LYS A 166 1.94 -19.48 -2.66
N ALA A 167 2.58 -19.14 -1.55
CA ALA A 167 1.99 -19.32 -0.22
C ALA A 167 0.72 -18.48 -0.04
N LEU A 168 0.69 -17.25 -0.57
CA LEU A 168 -0.52 -16.42 -0.57
C LEU A 168 -1.64 -17.04 -1.43
N LEU A 169 -1.34 -17.62 -2.59
CA LEU A 169 -2.36 -18.31 -3.38
C LEU A 169 -2.93 -19.53 -2.63
N ALA A 170 -2.09 -20.28 -1.93
CA ALA A 170 -2.55 -21.39 -1.07
C ALA A 170 -3.43 -20.88 0.09
N GLU A 171 -3.11 -19.72 0.66
CA GLU A 171 -3.94 -19.09 1.69
C GLU A 171 -5.31 -18.68 1.15
N TYR A 172 -5.38 -18.15 -0.08
CA TYR A 172 -6.65 -17.86 -0.76
C TYR A 172 -7.51 -19.12 -0.95
N HIS A 173 -6.93 -20.21 -1.43
CA HIS A 173 -7.65 -21.48 -1.57
C HIS A 173 -8.15 -22.03 -0.23
N ALA A 174 -7.35 -21.93 0.81
CA ALA A 174 -7.73 -22.34 2.17
C ALA A 174 -8.92 -21.51 2.70
N GLU A 175 -8.90 -20.20 2.52
CA GLU A 175 -9.98 -19.30 2.95
C GLU A 175 -11.29 -19.56 2.18
N LEU A 176 -11.18 -19.79 0.88
CA LEU A 176 -12.33 -20.11 0.03
C LEU A 176 -12.83 -21.55 0.21
N ALA A 177 -12.01 -22.42 0.80
CA ALA A 177 -12.22 -23.85 0.91
C ALA A 177 -12.54 -24.51 -0.44
N ASP A 178 -11.82 -24.09 -1.49
CA ASP A 178 -12.03 -24.50 -2.87
C ASP A 178 -10.69 -24.45 -3.63
N ASP A 179 -10.34 -25.53 -4.33
CA ASP A 179 -9.10 -25.69 -5.08
C ASP A 179 -9.24 -25.45 -6.60
N HIS A 180 -10.42 -25.05 -7.06
CA HIS A 180 -10.62 -24.69 -8.47
C HIS A 180 -9.90 -23.38 -8.83
N PRO A 181 -9.72 -23.07 -10.11
CA PRO A 181 -9.21 -21.77 -10.55
C PRO A 181 -10.03 -20.61 -9.98
N PHE A 182 -9.38 -19.56 -9.48
CA PHE A 182 -10.06 -18.45 -8.79
C PHE A 182 -11.15 -17.78 -9.61
N ALA A 183 -10.99 -17.69 -10.94
CA ALA A 183 -12.03 -17.16 -11.82
C ALA A 183 -13.30 -18.02 -11.83
N GLU A 184 -13.17 -19.34 -11.74
CA GLU A 184 -14.31 -20.27 -11.65
C GLU A 184 -14.99 -20.15 -10.28
N ILE A 185 -14.21 -20.06 -9.21
CA ILE A 185 -14.74 -19.84 -7.85
C ILE A 185 -15.50 -18.52 -7.78
N GLN A 186 -14.94 -17.44 -8.34
CA GLN A 186 -15.62 -16.15 -8.40
C GLN A 186 -16.95 -16.25 -9.14
N ALA A 187 -16.96 -16.84 -10.34
CA ALA A 187 -18.17 -16.97 -11.14
C ALA A 187 -19.25 -17.81 -10.43
N ALA A 188 -18.87 -18.89 -9.75
CA ALA A 188 -19.78 -19.71 -8.96
C ALA A 188 -20.38 -18.93 -7.78
N LEU A 189 -19.55 -18.16 -7.07
CA LEU A 189 -20.00 -17.32 -5.95
C LEU A 189 -20.93 -16.19 -6.41
N GLU A 190 -20.67 -15.58 -7.57
CA GLU A 190 -21.57 -14.57 -8.15
C GLU A 190 -22.94 -15.15 -8.47
N GLN A 191 -22.99 -16.35 -9.04
CA GLN A 191 -24.24 -17.05 -9.28
C GLN A 191 -24.97 -17.41 -7.98
N ASN A 192 -24.25 -17.87 -6.96
CA ASN A 192 -24.83 -18.20 -5.65
C ASN A 192 -25.40 -16.95 -4.95
N VAL A 193 -24.73 -15.82 -5.02
CA VAL A 193 -25.22 -14.54 -4.47
C VAL A 193 -26.49 -14.13 -5.18
N GLN A 194 -26.54 -14.22 -6.51
CA GLN A 194 -27.73 -13.87 -7.28
C GLN A 194 -28.91 -14.81 -6.97
N ALA A 195 -28.67 -16.12 -6.95
CA ALA A 195 -29.71 -17.11 -6.61
C ALA A 195 -30.26 -16.89 -5.18
N LYS A 196 -29.37 -16.60 -4.21
CA LYS A 196 -29.76 -16.34 -2.83
C LYS A 196 -30.58 -15.05 -2.69
N ARG A 197 -30.28 -14.01 -3.48
CA ARG A 197 -31.09 -12.78 -3.52
C ARG A 197 -32.51 -13.01 -4.03
N GLU A 198 -32.64 -13.85 -5.08
CA GLU A 198 -33.95 -14.20 -5.64
C GLU A 198 -34.74 -15.06 -4.67
N GLU A 199 -34.10 -16.05 -4.02
CA GLU A 199 -34.70 -16.89 -2.99
C GLU A 199 -35.21 -16.03 -1.81
N ALA A 200 -34.37 -15.09 -1.33
CA ALA A 200 -34.71 -14.17 -0.24
C ALA A 200 -35.96 -13.33 -0.60
N LYS A 201 -35.98 -12.78 -1.81
CA LYS A 201 -37.11 -11.96 -2.29
C LYS A 201 -38.40 -12.77 -2.30
N ALA A 202 -38.37 -13.98 -2.87
CA ALA A 202 -39.53 -14.86 -2.93
C ALA A 202 -39.99 -15.28 -1.52
N ALA A 203 -39.08 -15.65 -0.63
CA ALA A 203 -39.39 -16.06 0.75
C ALA A 203 -40.04 -14.94 1.55
N VAL A 204 -39.51 -13.70 1.45
CA VAL A 204 -40.07 -12.54 2.15
C VAL A 204 -41.46 -12.15 1.63
N GLU A 205 -41.68 -12.30 0.31
CA GLU A 205 -42.98 -11.99 -0.31
C GLU A 205 -44.11 -12.90 0.21
N VAL A 206 -43.81 -14.21 0.35
CA VAL A 206 -44.81 -15.20 0.81
C VAL A 206 -44.90 -15.29 2.35
N ALA A 207 -43.95 -14.77 3.08
CA ALA A 207 -43.91 -14.84 4.55
C ALA A 207 -45.09 -13.99 5.19
N PRO A 208 -45.66 -14.48 6.31
CA PRO A 208 -46.61 -13.71 7.08
C PRO A 208 -46.02 -12.34 7.50
N ARG A 209 -46.83 -11.29 7.49
CA ARG A 209 -46.35 -9.92 7.78
C ARG A 209 -45.51 -9.79 9.05
N LYS A 210 -45.81 -10.58 10.09
CA LYS A 210 -45.09 -10.55 11.37
C LYS A 210 -43.71 -11.22 11.28
N GLU A 211 -43.47 -12.09 10.33
CA GLU A 211 -42.26 -12.89 10.18
C GLU A 211 -41.31 -12.34 9.10
N ARG A 212 -41.80 -11.45 8.23
CA ARG A 212 -40.99 -10.92 7.11
C ARG A 212 -39.68 -10.33 7.51
N LYS A 213 -39.62 -9.61 8.64
CA LYS A 213 -38.36 -9.03 9.12
C LYS A 213 -37.38 -10.10 9.56
N ALA A 214 -37.81 -11.11 10.31
CA ALA A 214 -36.95 -12.21 10.74
C ALA A 214 -36.46 -13.05 9.56
N THR A 215 -37.34 -13.29 8.58
CA THR A 215 -36.97 -13.97 7.33
C THR A 215 -35.90 -13.17 6.58
N GLN A 216 -36.09 -11.87 6.40
CA GLN A 216 -35.09 -11.00 5.76
C GLN A 216 -33.74 -11.03 6.49
N GLU A 217 -33.74 -10.87 7.81
CA GLU A 217 -32.51 -10.87 8.62
C GLU A 217 -31.73 -12.21 8.51
N THR A 218 -32.43 -13.33 8.31
CA THR A 218 -31.78 -14.63 8.09
C THR A 218 -31.05 -14.65 6.75
N PHE A 219 -31.73 -14.23 5.68
CA PHE A 219 -31.12 -14.17 4.34
C PHE A 219 -30.00 -13.12 4.26
N ASP A 220 -30.14 -12.00 4.96
CA ASP A 220 -29.09 -10.96 5.01
C ASP A 220 -27.77 -11.51 5.56
N LYS A 221 -27.82 -12.34 6.61
CA LYS A 221 -26.62 -13.00 7.17
C LYS A 221 -25.99 -13.99 6.18
N GLU A 222 -26.81 -14.79 5.50
CA GLU A 222 -26.31 -15.74 4.49
C GLU A 222 -25.71 -15.00 3.29
N LEU A 223 -26.32 -13.90 2.85
CA LEU A 223 -25.81 -13.05 1.78
C LEU A 223 -24.51 -12.33 2.19
N GLU A 224 -24.41 -11.88 3.44
CA GLU A 224 -23.19 -11.28 3.98
C GLU A 224 -22.03 -12.26 3.89
N ALA A 225 -22.18 -13.49 4.38
CA ALA A 225 -21.17 -14.54 4.31
C ALA A 225 -20.76 -14.88 2.86
N LEU A 226 -21.72 -14.94 1.93
CA LEU A 226 -21.43 -15.18 0.52
C LEU A 226 -20.69 -14.01 -0.13
N ASN A 227 -21.05 -12.77 0.21
CA ASN A 227 -20.38 -11.57 -0.31
C ASN A 227 -18.98 -11.42 0.26
N GLU A 228 -18.72 -11.80 1.52
CA GLU A 228 -17.37 -11.85 2.08
C GLU A 228 -16.48 -12.81 1.28
N LYS A 229 -16.94 -14.04 1.04
CA LYS A 229 -16.21 -15.00 0.19
C LYS A 229 -16.00 -14.49 -1.24
N LEU A 230 -17.02 -13.86 -1.83
CA LEU A 230 -16.92 -13.27 -3.16
C LEU A 230 -15.86 -12.16 -3.22
N THR A 231 -15.76 -11.34 -2.17
CA THR A 231 -14.73 -10.32 -2.06
C THR A 231 -13.33 -10.95 -2.04
N VAL A 232 -13.13 -12.01 -1.26
CA VAL A 232 -11.86 -12.76 -1.21
C VAL A 232 -11.51 -13.33 -2.60
N ALA A 233 -12.47 -13.98 -3.27
CA ALA A 233 -12.27 -14.53 -4.60
C ALA A 233 -11.90 -13.45 -5.65
N LYS A 234 -12.54 -12.29 -5.59
CA LYS A 234 -12.22 -11.15 -6.46
C LYS A 234 -10.79 -10.64 -6.26
N GLU A 235 -10.32 -10.56 -5.02
CA GLU A 235 -8.93 -10.15 -4.75
C GLU A 235 -7.92 -11.19 -5.24
N ALA A 236 -8.22 -12.49 -5.13
CA ALA A 236 -7.39 -13.55 -5.69
C ALA A 236 -7.33 -13.47 -7.22
N VAL A 237 -8.46 -13.25 -7.88
CA VAL A 237 -8.53 -13.06 -9.35
C VAL A 237 -7.75 -11.80 -9.76
N TRP A 238 -7.95 -10.68 -9.07
CA TRP A 238 -7.22 -9.44 -9.32
C TRP A 238 -5.69 -9.66 -9.33
N LEU A 239 -5.18 -10.41 -8.37
CA LEU A 239 -3.76 -10.72 -8.25
C LEU A 239 -3.27 -11.65 -9.36
N THR A 240 -3.98 -12.76 -9.59
CA THR A 240 -3.54 -13.81 -10.54
C THR A 240 -3.71 -13.41 -12.00
N GLU A 241 -4.67 -12.57 -12.35
CA GLU A 241 -4.78 -11.97 -13.68
C GLU A 241 -3.56 -11.12 -14.05
N LYS A 242 -2.89 -10.52 -13.05
CA LYS A 242 -1.74 -9.65 -13.26
C LYS A 242 -0.41 -10.41 -13.29
N PHE A 243 -0.24 -11.37 -12.39
CA PHE A 243 1.06 -12.01 -12.15
C PHE A 243 1.09 -13.51 -12.39
N GLY A 244 -0.06 -14.09 -12.80
CA GLY A 244 -0.15 -15.49 -13.16
C GLY A 244 0.38 -16.42 -12.08
N GLU A 245 1.37 -17.22 -12.41
CA GLU A 245 1.98 -18.19 -11.50
C GLU A 245 3.13 -17.62 -10.65
N GLY A 246 3.30 -16.32 -10.64
CA GLY A 246 4.25 -15.66 -9.75
C GLY A 246 5.52 -15.13 -10.42
N VAL A 247 5.36 -14.46 -11.54
CA VAL A 247 6.43 -13.72 -12.22
C VAL A 247 6.11 -12.22 -12.19
N TYR A 248 7.07 -11.41 -11.71
CA TYR A 248 6.91 -9.96 -11.76
C TYR A 248 6.85 -9.47 -13.20
N GLN A 249 5.97 -8.54 -13.46
CA GLN A 249 5.94 -7.72 -14.66
C GLN A 249 5.39 -6.34 -14.35
N ASP A 250 5.79 -5.34 -15.13
CA ASP A 250 5.21 -4.01 -15.05
C ASP A 250 3.74 -4.06 -15.48
N ILE A 251 2.87 -3.49 -14.66
CA ILE A 251 1.43 -3.40 -14.95
C ILE A 251 1.05 -1.93 -15.11
N PRO A 252 0.62 -1.49 -16.29
CA PRO A 252 0.19 -0.10 -16.51
C PRO A 252 -0.87 0.34 -15.50
N GLY A 253 -0.62 1.50 -14.86
CA GLY A 253 -1.52 2.05 -13.83
C GLY A 253 -1.46 1.38 -12.47
N LEU A 254 -0.59 0.39 -12.26
CA LEU A 254 -0.40 -0.27 -10.97
C LEU A 254 1.05 -0.29 -10.49
N CYS A 255 1.96 -0.85 -11.25
CA CYS A 255 3.35 -0.96 -10.80
C CYS A 255 4.34 -0.93 -11.96
N LYS A 256 5.52 -0.38 -11.67
CA LYS A 256 6.63 -0.28 -12.60
C LYS A 256 7.97 -0.32 -11.86
N VAL A 257 8.92 -1.05 -12.41
CA VAL A 257 10.33 -0.97 -12.00
C VAL A 257 11.03 0.06 -12.87
N ALA A 258 11.72 1.00 -12.24
CA ALA A 258 12.55 2.00 -12.93
C ALA A 258 14.01 1.84 -12.52
N SER A 259 14.93 2.04 -13.47
CA SER A 259 16.35 2.16 -13.20
C SER A 259 16.72 3.56 -12.73
N ARG A 260 17.92 3.72 -12.16
CA ARG A 260 18.47 5.02 -11.76
C ARG A 260 18.98 5.84 -12.93
N ASP A 261 19.20 5.22 -14.07
CA ASP A 261 19.73 5.84 -15.31
C ASP A 261 18.67 6.64 -16.07
#